data_5097334f98bf532dea8c2915d39f8628
#
_entry.id   5097334f98bf532dea8c2915d39f8628
#
_cell.length_a   1.000
_cell.length_b   1.000
_cell.length_c   1.000
_cell.angle_alpha   90.00
_cell.angle_beta   90.00
_cell.angle_gamma   90.00
#
_symmetry.space_group_name_H-M   'P 1'
#
loop_
_entity.id
_entity.type
_entity.pdbx_description
1 polymer ?
#
loop_
_entity_poly.entity_id
_entity_poly.type
_entity_poly.pdbx_seq_one_letter_code
_entity_poly.pdbx_strand_id
1 'polypeptide(L)'
;MNKIRQKPYSIVLFDEIEKAHASVFDVFLQIMDEGKLHDRLGKEGDFSNAIILFTSNIGSDFIVKSFTEGNIPSSSTLLEIMSRYFRPEFLGRLTEIVPFAPISKENALKIFEIHLKKELLNLAEGINISLNIAQEVKEHLAEQGYDATYGARPLKGIIRAKLRRPLAKKLVAGEFK
;
A
#
# COMPACT_ATOMS: atom_id res chain seq x y z
N MET A 1 18.52 -2.49 10.52
CA MET A 1 19.56 -1.91 11.42
C MET A 1 20.45 -0.87 10.73
N ASN A 2 21.21 -1.18 9.67
CA ASN A 2 22.13 -0.20 9.05
C ASN A 2 21.48 1.10 8.57
N LYS A 3 20.26 1.02 8.01
CA LYS A 3 19.55 2.21 7.53
C LYS A 3 19.12 3.16 8.66
N ILE A 4 18.65 2.65 9.79
CA ILE A 4 18.25 3.50 10.92
C ILE A 4 19.44 4.21 11.55
N ARG A 5 20.60 3.55 11.61
CA ARG A 5 21.86 4.17 12.09
C ARG A 5 22.31 5.35 11.21
N GLN A 6 22.07 5.27 9.91
CA GLN A 6 22.43 6.34 8.97
C GLN A 6 21.40 7.46 8.91
N LYS A 7 20.14 7.14 9.19
CA LYS A 7 19.00 8.07 9.10
C LYS A 7 18.06 7.85 10.28
N PRO A 8 18.37 8.40 11.47
CA PRO A 8 17.57 8.19 12.68
C PRO A 8 16.16 8.81 12.54
N TYR A 9 16.03 9.93 11.85
CA TYR A 9 14.73 10.53 11.52
C TYR A 9 14.13 9.85 10.29
N SER A 10 13.43 8.76 10.50
CA SER A 10 12.90 7.91 9.42
C SER A 10 11.48 7.47 9.71
N ILE A 11 10.76 7.11 8.65
CA ILE A 11 9.52 6.34 8.75
C ILE A 11 9.89 4.88 8.50
N VAL A 12 9.58 4.02 9.47
CA VAL A 12 9.82 2.58 9.39
C VAL A 12 8.48 1.89 9.25
N LEU A 13 8.25 1.26 8.11
CA LEU A 13 7.02 0.54 7.81
C LEU A 13 7.24 -0.97 7.95
N PHE A 14 6.43 -1.61 8.78
CA PHE A 14 6.29 -3.05 8.88
C PHE A 14 4.96 -3.46 8.24
N ASP A 15 5.05 -4.10 7.08
CA ASP A 15 3.90 -4.43 6.25
C ASP A 15 3.38 -5.83 6.56
N GLU A 16 2.05 -6.00 6.64
CA GLU A 16 1.35 -7.27 6.87
C GLU A 16 1.82 -7.99 8.15
N ILE A 17 1.82 -7.28 9.29
CA ILE A 17 2.36 -7.80 10.56
C ILE A 17 1.64 -9.05 11.08
N GLU A 18 0.40 -9.30 10.68
CA GLU A 18 -0.33 -10.53 11.00
C GLU A 18 0.33 -11.80 10.44
N LYS A 19 1.21 -11.65 9.47
CA LYS A 19 1.97 -12.77 8.88
C LYS A 19 3.31 -12.99 9.56
N ALA A 20 3.70 -12.12 10.49
CA ALA A 20 4.97 -12.23 11.19
C ALA A 20 4.94 -13.40 12.20
N HIS A 21 6.08 -14.06 12.36
CA HIS A 21 6.23 -15.07 13.40
C HIS A 21 6.13 -14.43 14.80
N ALA A 22 5.58 -15.15 15.78
CA ALA A 22 5.33 -14.64 17.13
C ALA A 22 6.58 -14.00 17.79
N SER A 23 7.78 -14.54 17.56
CA SER A 23 9.03 -13.99 18.08
C SER A 23 9.41 -12.62 17.53
N VAL A 24 8.85 -12.20 16.38
CA VAL A 24 9.10 -10.87 15.82
C VAL A 24 8.40 -9.79 16.65
N PHE A 25 7.28 -10.13 17.30
CA PHE A 25 6.58 -9.19 18.16
C PHE A 25 7.40 -8.79 19.41
N ASP A 26 8.26 -9.67 19.89
CA ASP A 26 9.17 -9.34 21.00
C ASP A 26 10.18 -8.26 20.57
N VAL A 27 10.61 -8.28 19.30
CA VAL A 27 11.45 -7.24 18.71
C VAL A 27 10.68 -5.92 18.55
N PHE A 28 9.41 -5.98 18.15
CA PHE A 28 8.57 -4.78 18.06
C PHE A 28 8.36 -4.14 19.43
N LEU A 29 8.09 -4.96 20.46
CA LEU A 29 7.95 -4.51 21.83
C LEU A 29 9.24 -3.81 22.32
N GLN A 30 10.39 -4.40 22.07
CA GLN A 30 11.68 -3.80 22.44
C GLN A 30 11.86 -2.44 21.75
N ILE A 31 11.58 -2.34 20.46
CA ILE A 31 11.69 -1.07 19.72
C ILE A 31 10.73 -0.02 20.29
N MET A 32 9.48 -0.40 20.62
CA MET A 32 8.47 0.54 21.12
C MET A 32 8.74 0.96 22.57
N ASP A 33 9.32 0.09 23.40
CA ASP A 33 9.59 0.39 24.81
C ASP A 33 10.92 1.12 25.01
N GLU A 34 11.99 0.62 24.40
CA GLU A 34 13.35 1.11 24.63
C GLU A 34 13.80 2.12 23.57
N GLY A 35 13.10 2.17 22.41
CA GLY A 35 13.54 2.96 21.25
C GLY A 35 14.85 2.46 20.63
N LYS A 36 15.32 1.28 21.04
CA LYS A 36 16.64 0.74 20.67
C LYS A 36 16.58 -0.73 20.34
N LEU A 37 17.43 -1.14 19.43
CA LEU A 37 17.61 -2.55 19.10
C LEU A 37 19.06 -2.84 18.79
N HIS A 38 19.57 -3.98 19.26
CA HIS A 38 20.93 -4.43 18.96
C HIS A 38 20.92 -5.52 17.88
N ASP A 39 21.87 -5.44 16.96
CA ASP A 39 22.07 -6.52 16.00
C ASP A 39 22.92 -7.65 16.62
N ARG A 40 23.09 -8.75 15.84
CA ARG A 40 23.88 -9.91 16.32
C ARG A 40 25.34 -9.59 16.65
N LEU A 41 25.86 -8.47 16.19
CA LEU A 41 27.22 -7.98 16.46
C LEU A 41 27.25 -6.98 17.62
N GLY A 42 26.15 -6.82 18.35
CA GLY A 42 26.02 -5.88 19.45
C GLY A 42 25.94 -4.41 19.05
N LYS A 43 25.78 -4.10 17.75
CA LYS A 43 25.65 -2.72 17.29
C LYS A 43 24.23 -2.22 17.49
N GLU A 44 24.11 -1.10 18.21
CA GLU A 44 22.84 -0.45 18.49
C GLU A 44 22.23 0.24 17.25
N GLY A 45 20.91 0.17 17.09
CA GLY A 45 20.12 1.00 16.21
C GLY A 45 19.10 1.78 17.04
N ASP A 46 19.12 3.09 16.92
CA ASP A 46 18.25 4.01 17.67
C ASP A 46 17.01 4.36 16.84
N PHE A 47 15.84 4.02 17.36
CA PHE A 47 14.51 4.27 16.77
C PHE A 47 13.76 5.39 17.47
N SER A 48 14.36 6.06 18.48
CA SER A 48 13.67 7.07 19.30
C SER A 48 13.14 8.26 18.51
N ASN A 49 13.74 8.53 17.36
CA ASN A 49 13.31 9.60 16.44
C ASN A 49 12.60 9.07 15.18
N ALA A 50 12.23 7.79 15.16
CA ALA A 50 11.54 7.18 14.03
C ALA A 50 10.03 7.14 14.27
N ILE A 51 9.26 7.33 13.19
CA ILE A 51 7.84 7.00 13.17
C ILE A 51 7.72 5.54 12.74
N ILE A 52 7.10 4.72 13.58
CA ILE A 52 6.91 3.30 13.29
C ILE A 52 5.47 3.09 12.83
N LEU A 53 5.30 2.54 11.64
CA LEU A 53 4.01 2.21 11.06
C LEU A 53 3.90 0.70 10.91
N PHE A 54 2.76 0.16 11.32
CA PHE A 54 2.40 -1.23 11.10
C PHE A 54 1.17 -1.28 10.19
N THR A 55 1.18 -2.15 9.18
CA THR A 55 -0.03 -2.43 8.39
C THR A 55 -0.55 -3.82 8.69
N SER A 56 -1.86 -3.99 8.60
CA SER A 56 -2.53 -5.28 8.75
C SER A 56 -3.83 -5.32 7.97
N ASN A 57 -4.23 -6.51 7.52
CA ASN A 57 -5.53 -6.77 6.91
C ASN A 57 -6.57 -7.30 7.91
N ILE A 58 -6.23 -7.39 9.19
CA ILE A 58 -7.15 -7.85 10.23
C ILE A 58 -8.32 -6.87 10.36
N GLY A 59 -9.54 -7.40 10.34
CA GLY A 59 -10.76 -6.61 10.42
C GLY A 59 -11.16 -5.92 9.12
N SER A 60 -10.53 -6.21 7.98
CA SER A 60 -10.83 -5.59 6.69
C SER A 60 -12.30 -5.70 6.30
N ASP A 61 -12.95 -6.87 6.49
CA ASP A 61 -14.36 -7.08 6.16
C ASP A 61 -15.28 -6.17 6.99
N PHE A 62 -14.98 -6.04 8.27
CA PHE A 62 -15.71 -5.13 9.18
C PHE A 62 -15.51 -3.67 8.76
N ILE A 63 -14.27 -3.27 8.43
CA ILE A 63 -13.94 -1.92 7.99
C ILE A 63 -14.70 -1.60 6.69
N VAL A 64 -14.65 -2.49 5.68
CA VAL A 64 -15.37 -2.32 4.41
C VAL A 64 -16.87 -2.15 4.64
N LYS A 65 -17.48 -3.02 5.48
CA LYS A 65 -18.90 -2.95 5.82
C LYS A 65 -19.26 -1.61 6.47
N SER A 66 -18.49 -1.20 7.47
CA SER A 66 -18.72 0.08 8.19
C SER A 66 -18.68 1.27 7.25
N PHE A 67 -17.67 1.36 6.38
CA PHE A 67 -17.58 2.45 5.40
C PHE A 67 -18.71 2.40 4.36
N THR A 68 -19.18 1.22 3.97
CA THR A 68 -20.33 1.06 3.06
C THR A 68 -21.62 1.56 3.71
N GLU A 69 -21.76 1.40 5.03
CA GLU A 69 -22.88 1.91 5.84
C GLU A 69 -22.71 3.40 6.21
N GLY A 70 -21.65 4.07 5.76
CA GLY A 70 -21.37 5.47 6.02
C GLY A 70 -20.75 5.74 7.39
N ASN A 71 -20.28 4.71 8.09
CA ASN A 71 -19.70 4.79 9.42
C ASN A 71 -18.18 4.63 9.37
N ILE A 72 -17.47 5.41 10.20
CA ILE A 72 -16.04 5.22 10.43
C ILE A 72 -15.89 4.32 11.68
N PRO A 73 -15.21 3.17 11.58
CA PRO A 73 -14.98 2.31 12.74
C PRO A 73 -14.23 3.04 13.85
N SER A 74 -14.69 2.88 15.10
CA SER A 74 -13.98 3.44 16.25
C SER A 74 -12.70 2.64 16.54
N SER A 75 -11.69 3.30 17.09
CA SER A 75 -10.46 2.65 17.52
C SER A 75 -10.71 1.54 18.56
N SER A 76 -11.70 1.71 19.45
CA SER A 76 -12.05 0.71 20.45
C SER A 76 -12.59 -0.58 19.81
N THR A 77 -13.47 -0.46 18.80
CA THR A 77 -14.00 -1.62 18.08
C THR A 77 -12.89 -2.33 17.29
N LEU A 78 -11.98 -1.58 16.69
CA LEU A 78 -10.84 -2.16 15.97
C LEU A 78 -9.88 -2.88 16.93
N LEU A 79 -9.60 -2.30 18.09
CA LEU A 79 -8.80 -2.95 19.14
C LEU A 79 -9.43 -4.26 19.60
N GLU A 80 -10.75 -4.31 19.79
CA GLU A 80 -11.46 -5.55 20.15
C GLU A 80 -11.29 -6.64 19.08
N ILE A 81 -11.40 -6.29 17.81
CA ILE A 81 -11.17 -7.24 16.72
C ILE A 81 -9.71 -7.71 16.71
N MET A 82 -8.77 -6.78 16.84
CA MET A 82 -7.32 -7.06 16.78
C MET A 82 -6.83 -7.85 17.98
N SER A 83 -7.49 -7.76 19.15
CA SER A 83 -7.13 -8.51 20.37
C SER A 83 -7.22 -10.02 20.23
N ARG A 84 -7.94 -10.51 19.22
CA ARG A 84 -8.03 -11.95 18.89
C ARG A 84 -6.80 -12.48 18.15
N TYR A 85 -5.97 -11.57 17.62
CA TYR A 85 -4.82 -11.88 16.75
C TYR A 85 -3.49 -11.44 17.34
N PHE A 86 -3.50 -10.33 18.07
CA PHE A 86 -2.31 -9.75 18.66
C PHE A 86 -2.36 -9.75 20.18
N ARG A 87 -1.19 -9.85 20.80
CA ARG A 87 -1.06 -9.81 22.25
C ARG A 87 -1.48 -8.44 22.80
N PRO A 88 -2.13 -8.38 23.98
CA PRO A 88 -2.52 -7.12 24.62
C PRO A 88 -1.36 -6.14 24.81
N GLU A 89 -0.17 -6.68 25.12
CA GLU A 89 1.04 -5.87 25.34
C GLU A 89 1.44 -5.09 24.08
N PHE A 90 1.31 -5.71 22.89
CA PHE A 90 1.60 -5.06 21.62
C PHE A 90 0.54 -3.98 21.32
N LEU A 91 -0.73 -4.31 21.45
CA LEU A 91 -1.84 -3.39 21.18
C LEU A 91 -1.81 -2.17 22.11
N GLY A 92 -1.45 -2.38 23.39
CA GLY A 92 -1.35 -1.30 24.39
C GLY A 92 -0.24 -0.29 24.12
N ARG A 93 0.68 -0.56 23.20
CA ARG A 93 1.77 0.35 22.81
C ARG A 93 1.50 1.09 21.50
N LEU A 94 0.43 0.75 20.80
CA LEU A 94 0.03 1.50 19.62
C LEU A 94 -0.53 2.85 20.04
N THR A 95 0.00 3.90 19.46
CA THR A 95 -0.48 5.28 19.69
C THR A 95 -1.86 5.50 19.07
N GLU A 96 -2.07 4.94 17.87
CA GLU A 96 -3.30 5.13 17.12
C GLU A 96 -3.54 3.97 16.15
N ILE A 97 -4.82 3.67 15.89
CA ILE A 97 -5.25 2.72 14.86
C ILE A 97 -6.08 3.49 13.84
N VAL A 98 -5.60 3.52 12.61
CA VAL A 98 -6.21 4.27 11.50
C VAL A 98 -6.85 3.30 10.51
N PRO A 99 -8.18 3.23 10.42
CA PRO A 99 -8.85 2.44 9.40
C PRO A 99 -8.72 3.11 8.03
N PHE A 100 -8.35 2.35 7.02
CA PHE A 100 -8.33 2.82 5.65
C PHE A 100 -9.65 2.50 4.95
N ALA A 101 -10.28 3.54 4.39
CA ALA A 101 -11.49 3.38 3.60
C ALA A 101 -11.22 2.55 2.32
N PRO A 102 -12.20 1.76 1.86
CA PRO A 102 -12.13 1.12 0.57
C PRO A 102 -11.91 2.14 -0.55
N ILE A 103 -11.20 1.74 -1.59
CA ILE A 103 -10.99 2.61 -2.74
C ILE A 103 -12.33 2.80 -3.46
N SER A 104 -12.79 4.04 -3.64
CA SER A 104 -13.98 4.36 -4.42
C SER A 104 -13.70 4.24 -5.93
N LYS A 105 -14.76 4.11 -6.75
CA LYS A 105 -14.63 4.12 -8.21
C LYS A 105 -13.96 5.40 -8.73
N GLU A 106 -14.27 6.55 -8.14
CA GLU A 106 -13.63 7.83 -8.48
C GLU A 106 -12.12 7.80 -8.19
N ASN A 107 -11.74 7.28 -7.02
CA ASN A 107 -10.32 7.14 -6.66
C ASN A 107 -9.62 6.08 -7.53
N ALA A 108 -10.33 5.03 -7.96
CA ALA A 108 -9.79 4.05 -8.90
C ALA A 108 -9.41 4.70 -10.25
N LEU A 109 -10.22 5.62 -10.74
CA LEU A 109 -9.89 6.39 -11.96
C LEU A 109 -8.64 7.26 -11.77
N LYS A 110 -8.53 7.97 -10.66
CA LYS A 110 -7.33 8.78 -10.34
C LYS A 110 -6.07 7.89 -10.25
N ILE A 111 -6.19 6.73 -9.62
CA ILE A 111 -5.09 5.75 -9.53
C ILE A 111 -4.74 5.20 -10.92
N PHE A 112 -5.75 4.91 -11.74
CA PHE A 112 -5.55 4.47 -13.13
C PHE A 112 -4.73 5.52 -13.91
N GLU A 113 -5.07 6.79 -13.83
CA GLU A 113 -4.36 7.88 -14.52
C GLU A 113 -2.90 8.01 -14.05
N ILE A 114 -2.64 7.89 -12.76
CA ILE A 114 -1.28 7.87 -12.21
C ILE A 114 -0.47 6.68 -12.78
N HIS A 115 -1.08 5.49 -12.82
CA HIS A 115 -0.42 4.32 -13.38
C HIS A 115 -0.26 4.43 -14.90
N LEU A 116 -1.26 4.96 -15.60
CA LEU A 116 -1.20 5.20 -17.04
C LEU A 116 -0.01 6.10 -17.39
N LYS A 117 0.15 7.20 -16.67
CA LYS A 117 1.28 8.10 -16.86
C LYS A 117 2.63 7.40 -16.68
N LYS A 118 2.79 6.65 -15.58
CA LYS A 118 4.05 5.95 -15.27
C LYS A 118 4.35 4.76 -16.19
N GLU A 119 3.33 3.94 -16.50
CA GLU A 119 3.51 2.66 -17.19
C GLU A 119 3.47 2.80 -18.71
N LEU A 120 2.94 3.91 -19.23
CA LEU A 120 2.74 4.08 -20.67
C LEU A 120 3.15 5.47 -21.20
N LEU A 121 2.56 6.55 -20.70
CA LEU A 121 2.75 7.88 -21.30
C LEU A 121 4.21 8.33 -21.23
N ASN A 122 4.85 8.27 -20.07
CA ASN A 122 6.26 8.63 -19.92
C ASN A 122 7.19 7.78 -20.82
N LEU A 123 6.84 6.50 -21.06
CA LEU A 123 7.62 5.63 -21.94
C LEU A 123 7.44 6.01 -23.41
N ALA A 124 6.22 6.38 -23.82
CA ALA A 124 5.90 6.81 -25.16
C ALA A 124 6.59 8.14 -25.49
N GLU A 125 6.52 9.11 -24.57
CA GLU A 125 7.23 10.39 -24.68
C GLU A 125 8.75 10.20 -24.82
N GLY A 126 9.34 9.24 -24.10
CA GLY A 126 10.77 8.91 -24.19
C GLY A 126 11.23 8.41 -25.56
N ILE A 127 10.29 7.99 -26.42
CA ILE A 127 10.53 7.57 -27.81
C ILE A 127 9.84 8.48 -28.82
N ASN A 128 9.53 9.73 -28.43
CA ASN A 128 8.88 10.75 -29.23
C ASN A 128 7.51 10.37 -29.80
N ILE A 129 6.74 9.56 -29.07
CA ILE A 129 5.36 9.21 -29.42
C ILE A 129 4.41 9.94 -28.49
N SER A 130 3.49 10.72 -29.06
CA SER A 130 2.39 11.32 -28.35
C SER A 130 1.18 10.40 -28.36
N LEU A 131 0.70 10.06 -27.15
CA LEU A 131 -0.49 9.21 -26.98
C LEU A 131 -1.62 10.03 -26.37
N ASN A 132 -2.73 10.10 -27.08
CA ASN A 132 -3.97 10.66 -26.57
C ASN A 132 -4.98 9.55 -26.36
N ILE A 133 -5.48 9.41 -25.12
CA ILE A 133 -6.48 8.40 -24.73
C ILE A 133 -7.74 9.15 -24.31
N ALA A 134 -8.85 8.89 -25.00
CA ALA A 134 -10.13 9.49 -24.68
C ALA A 134 -10.55 9.21 -23.23
N GLN A 135 -11.24 10.15 -22.61
CA GLN A 135 -11.64 10.08 -21.21
C GLN A 135 -12.55 8.87 -20.95
N GLU A 136 -13.50 8.60 -21.87
CA GLU A 136 -14.40 7.44 -21.78
C GLU A 136 -13.65 6.12 -21.77
N VAL A 137 -12.54 6.03 -22.52
CA VAL A 137 -11.70 4.81 -22.53
C VAL A 137 -10.96 4.65 -21.20
N LYS A 138 -10.48 5.74 -20.61
CA LYS A 138 -9.84 5.70 -19.29
C LYS A 138 -10.81 5.24 -18.22
N GLU A 139 -12.03 5.78 -18.21
CA GLU A 139 -13.09 5.41 -17.27
C GLU A 139 -13.49 3.94 -17.42
N HIS A 140 -13.70 3.49 -18.64
CA HIS A 140 -14.03 2.09 -18.93
C HIS A 140 -12.91 1.12 -18.48
N LEU A 141 -11.65 1.45 -18.75
CA LEU A 141 -10.53 0.60 -18.35
C LEU A 141 -10.28 0.66 -16.82
N ALA A 142 -10.51 1.81 -16.18
CA ALA A 142 -10.45 1.93 -14.74
C ALA A 142 -11.54 1.08 -14.07
N GLU A 143 -12.76 1.07 -14.61
CA GLU A 143 -13.85 0.24 -14.10
C GLU A 143 -13.56 -1.26 -14.29
N GLN A 144 -13.03 -1.69 -15.44
CA GLN A 144 -12.61 -3.07 -15.66
C GLN A 144 -11.47 -3.52 -14.73
N GLY A 145 -10.61 -2.61 -14.33
CA GLY A 145 -9.47 -2.91 -13.45
C GLY A 145 -9.75 -2.67 -11.97
N TYR A 146 -10.94 -2.20 -11.61
CA TYR A 146 -11.36 -2.08 -10.22
C TYR A 146 -12.07 -3.36 -9.79
N ASP A 147 -11.66 -3.86 -8.64
CA ASP A 147 -12.25 -5.04 -8.00
C ASP A 147 -12.58 -4.72 -6.55
N ALA A 148 -13.78 -5.11 -6.09
CA ALA A 148 -14.23 -4.80 -4.73
C ALA A 148 -13.34 -5.46 -3.66
N THR A 149 -12.72 -6.60 -3.97
CA THR A 149 -11.84 -7.35 -3.07
C THR A 149 -10.39 -6.89 -3.15
N TYR A 150 -9.89 -6.71 -4.38
CA TYR A 150 -8.48 -6.39 -4.64
C TYR A 150 -8.23 -4.89 -4.84
N GLY A 151 -9.31 -4.08 -4.83
CA GLY A 151 -9.24 -2.63 -5.01
C GLY A 151 -8.67 -2.24 -6.37
N ALA A 152 -7.66 -1.38 -6.37
CA ALA A 152 -7.00 -0.85 -7.56
C ALA A 152 -5.77 -1.67 -8.02
N ARG A 153 -5.42 -2.77 -7.34
CA ARG A 153 -4.24 -3.58 -7.70
C ARG A 153 -4.27 -4.10 -9.15
N PRO A 154 -5.42 -4.55 -9.73
CA PRO A 154 -5.46 -5.05 -11.09
C PRO A 154 -5.25 -3.98 -12.17
N LEU A 155 -5.38 -2.68 -11.85
CA LEU A 155 -5.28 -1.57 -12.82
C LEU A 155 -4.00 -1.60 -13.65
N LYS A 156 -2.85 -1.88 -13.04
CA LYS A 156 -1.59 -2.02 -13.77
C LYS A 156 -1.62 -3.14 -14.80
N GLY A 157 -2.26 -4.25 -14.45
CA GLY A 157 -2.46 -5.39 -15.36
C GLY A 157 -3.28 -5.02 -16.59
N ILE A 158 -4.38 -4.28 -16.38
CA ILE A 158 -5.24 -3.77 -17.45
C ILE A 158 -4.48 -2.83 -18.39
N ILE A 159 -3.74 -1.86 -17.85
CA ILE A 159 -2.93 -0.93 -18.66
C ILE A 159 -1.92 -1.71 -19.52
N ARG A 160 -1.22 -2.68 -18.93
CA ARG A 160 -0.26 -3.50 -19.67
C ARG A 160 -0.92 -4.35 -20.75
N ALA A 161 -2.04 -4.98 -20.44
CA ALA A 161 -2.71 -5.89 -21.36
C ALA A 161 -3.43 -5.17 -22.49
N LYS A 162 -4.17 -4.10 -22.16
CA LYS A 162 -5.09 -3.43 -23.11
C LYS A 162 -4.45 -2.25 -23.85
N LEU A 163 -3.40 -1.66 -23.31
CA LEU A 163 -2.75 -0.48 -23.92
C LEU A 163 -1.31 -0.76 -24.31
N ARG A 164 -0.46 -1.13 -23.34
CA ARG A 164 0.99 -1.25 -23.58
C ARG A 164 1.35 -2.36 -24.58
N ARG A 165 0.75 -3.55 -24.45
CA ARG A 165 1.03 -4.67 -25.37
C ARG A 165 0.57 -4.41 -26.81
N PRO A 166 -0.64 -3.91 -27.08
CA PRO A 166 -1.04 -3.54 -28.43
C PRO A 166 -0.17 -2.45 -29.04
N LEU A 167 0.18 -1.41 -28.26
CA LEU A 167 1.08 -0.35 -28.72
C LEU A 167 2.46 -0.91 -29.10
N ALA A 168 3.05 -1.74 -28.25
CA ALA A 168 4.35 -2.35 -28.50
C ALA A 168 4.33 -3.20 -29.80
N LYS A 169 3.26 -3.97 -30.04
CA LYS A 169 3.10 -4.73 -31.28
C LYS A 169 3.10 -3.84 -32.54
N LYS A 170 2.37 -2.73 -32.49
CA LYS A 170 2.30 -1.77 -33.59
C LYS A 170 3.62 -1.06 -33.83
N LEU A 171 4.35 -0.74 -32.77
CA LEU A 171 5.70 -0.16 -32.85
C LEU A 171 6.68 -1.10 -33.54
N VAL A 172 6.68 -2.38 -33.15
CA VAL A 172 7.56 -3.40 -33.77
C VAL A 172 7.17 -3.64 -35.23
N ALA A 173 5.88 -3.55 -35.57
CA ALA A 173 5.39 -3.68 -36.94
C ALA A 173 5.71 -2.45 -37.82
N GLY A 174 6.25 -1.37 -37.25
CA GLY A 174 6.55 -0.13 -38.01
C GLY A 174 5.31 0.67 -38.43
N GLU A 175 4.15 0.45 -37.75
CA GLU A 175 2.90 1.15 -38.08
C GLU A 175 2.86 2.61 -37.62
N PHE A 176 3.87 3.07 -36.90
CA PHE A 176 4.05 4.47 -36.49
C PHE A 176 5.18 5.10 -37.33
N LYS A 177 4.87 6.20 -37.94
CA LYS A 177 5.84 7.05 -38.66
C LYS A 177 6.23 8.24 -37.81
#